data_6a99d12ce98496d3e88cd83cb3b038de
#
_entry.id   6a99d12ce98496d3e88cd83cb3b038de
#
_cell.length_a   1.000
_cell.length_b   1.000
_cell.length_c   1.000
_cell.angle_alpha   90.00
_cell.angle_beta   90.00
_cell.angle_gamma   90.00
#
_symmetry.space_group_name_H-M   'P 1'
#
loop_
_entity.id
_entity.type
_entity.pdbx_description
1 polymer ?
#
loop_
_entity_poly.entity_id
_entity_poly.type
_entity_poly.pdbx_seq_one_letter_code
_entity_poly.pdbx_strand_id
1 'polypeptide(L)'
;PDAVSVQALLRKMVDAGCTQCFMEASSHAIVQERIAGLKLAGAAFTNITHDHLDYHGTFDEYIKAKKKLFDELPKDAFALVNADDKRGMVMVQNCKGTHQTFGLKSHADFKAKILSNTLE
;
A
#
# COMPACT_ATOMS: atom_id res chain seq x y z
N PRO A 1 -1.55 -3.99 -15.94
CA PRO A 1 -1.13 -3.02 -16.94
C PRO A 1 0.31 -2.58 -16.71
N ASP A 2 1.00 -2.18 -17.77
CA ASP A 2 2.33 -1.60 -17.69
C ASP A 2 2.28 -0.12 -17.23
N ALA A 3 3.47 0.47 -16.97
CA ALA A 3 3.55 1.84 -16.49
C ALA A 3 2.94 2.86 -17.48
N VAL A 4 3.11 2.64 -18.76
CA VAL A 4 2.56 3.55 -19.79
C VAL A 4 1.03 3.51 -19.79
N SER A 5 0.46 2.32 -19.71
CA SER A 5 -1.01 2.15 -19.66
C SER A 5 -1.61 2.74 -18.37
N VAL A 6 -0.92 2.62 -17.25
CA VAL A 6 -1.34 3.24 -15.98
C VAL A 6 -1.35 4.76 -16.11
N GLN A 7 -0.29 5.35 -16.64
CA GLN A 7 -0.20 6.80 -16.87
C GLN A 7 -1.31 7.29 -17.80
N ALA A 8 -1.58 6.56 -18.90
CA ALA A 8 -2.64 6.90 -19.84
C ALA A 8 -4.02 6.85 -19.18
N LEU A 9 -4.28 5.85 -18.34
CA LEU A 9 -5.54 5.74 -17.61
C LEU A 9 -5.71 6.90 -16.62
N LEU A 10 -4.67 7.23 -15.87
CA LEU A 10 -4.71 8.36 -14.92
C LEU A 10 -4.95 9.68 -15.66
N ARG A 11 -4.38 9.86 -16.85
CA ARG A 11 -4.65 11.04 -17.67
C ARG A 11 -6.11 11.13 -18.06
N LYS A 12 -6.71 10.02 -18.49
CA LYS A 12 -8.15 9.97 -18.80
C LYS A 12 -9.00 10.32 -17.57
N MET A 13 -8.62 9.84 -16.40
CA MET A 13 -9.34 10.15 -15.17
C MET A 13 -9.28 11.65 -14.84
N VAL A 14 -8.14 12.27 -14.97
CA VAL A 14 -7.99 13.72 -14.79
C VAL A 14 -8.85 14.50 -15.79
N ASP A 15 -8.81 14.13 -17.06
CA ASP A 15 -9.59 14.79 -18.11
C ASP A 15 -11.10 14.62 -17.89
N ALA A 16 -11.51 13.54 -17.22
CA ALA A 16 -12.91 13.30 -16.83
C ALA A 16 -13.33 14.01 -15.53
N GLY A 17 -12.42 14.75 -14.90
CA GLY A 17 -12.71 15.52 -13.68
C GLY A 17 -12.42 14.81 -12.36
N CYS A 18 -11.76 13.65 -12.40
CA CYS A 18 -11.38 12.96 -11.16
C CYS A 18 -10.27 13.73 -10.44
N THR A 19 -10.46 13.92 -9.15
CA THR A 19 -9.50 14.63 -8.29
C THR A 19 -8.68 13.70 -7.42
N GLN A 20 -9.12 12.45 -7.27
CA GLN A 20 -8.46 11.43 -6.46
C GLN A 20 -8.50 10.09 -7.16
N CYS A 21 -7.47 9.28 -6.96
CA CYS A 21 -7.40 7.92 -7.45
C CYS A 21 -6.89 7.00 -6.35
N PHE A 22 -7.61 5.93 -6.09
CA PHE A 22 -7.19 4.85 -5.21
C PHE A 22 -6.92 3.62 -6.06
N MET A 23 -5.78 2.99 -5.85
CA MET A 23 -5.42 1.81 -6.61
C MET A 23 -4.74 0.78 -5.74
N GLU A 24 -4.95 -0.48 -6.06
CA GLU A 24 -4.21 -1.58 -5.45
C GLU A 24 -2.83 -1.70 -6.11
N ALA A 25 -1.80 -1.81 -5.28
CA ALA A 25 -0.43 -2.04 -5.74
C ALA A 25 0.03 -3.42 -5.26
N SER A 26 -0.08 -4.41 -6.13
CA SER A 26 0.43 -5.75 -5.83
C SER A 26 1.96 -5.74 -5.77
N SER A 27 2.55 -6.73 -5.10
CA SER A 27 4.00 -6.89 -5.08
C SER A 27 4.59 -7.06 -6.49
N HIS A 28 3.88 -7.72 -7.39
CA HIS A 28 4.26 -7.82 -8.80
C HIS A 28 4.32 -6.46 -9.49
N ALA A 29 3.30 -5.63 -9.28
CA ALA A 29 3.25 -4.30 -9.86
C ALA A 29 4.40 -3.42 -9.37
N ILE A 30 4.77 -3.55 -8.11
CA ILE A 30 5.86 -2.79 -7.51
C ILE A 30 7.21 -3.25 -8.10
N VAL A 31 7.48 -4.55 -8.11
CA VAL A 31 8.75 -5.11 -8.63
C VAL A 31 8.89 -4.86 -10.13
N GLN A 32 7.81 -4.96 -10.89
CA GLN A 32 7.79 -4.71 -12.33
C GLN A 32 7.68 -3.22 -12.69
N GLU A 33 7.76 -2.35 -11.72
CA GLU A 33 7.73 -0.89 -11.90
C GLU A 33 6.50 -0.38 -12.65
N ARG A 34 5.37 -1.06 -12.53
CA ARG A 34 4.12 -0.67 -13.20
C ARG A 34 3.56 0.66 -12.71
N ILE A 35 3.98 1.09 -11.53
CA ILE A 35 3.60 2.38 -10.95
C ILE A 35 4.76 3.39 -10.99
N ALA A 36 5.81 3.11 -11.77
CA ALA A 36 6.94 4.02 -11.92
C ALA A 36 6.50 5.38 -12.45
N GLY A 37 7.13 6.42 -11.95
CA GLY A 37 6.85 7.80 -12.33
C GLY A 37 5.64 8.43 -11.65
N LEU A 38 4.90 7.70 -10.83
CA LEU A 38 3.80 8.25 -10.05
C LEU A 38 4.33 8.91 -8.79
N LYS A 39 3.85 10.13 -8.51
CA LYS A 39 4.04 10.77 -7.21
C LYS A 39 2.81 10.44 -6.35
N LEU A 40 2.98 9.55 -5.38
CA LEU A 40 1.89 9.12 -4.52
C LEU A 40 1.71 10.10 -3.37
N ALA A 41 0.45 10.45 -3.09
CA ALA A 41 0.09 11.23 -1.90
C ALA A 41 0.19 10.39 -0.62
N GLY A 42 0.03 9.08 -0.75
CA GLY A 42 0.15 8.16 0.37
C GLY A 42 0.04 6.71 -0.06
N ALA A 43 0.31 5.83 0.86
CA ALA A 43 0.15 4.40 0.71
C ALA A 43 -0.43 3.78 1.99
N ALA A 44 -1.21 2.73 1.82
CA ALA A 44 -1.79 1.99 2.93
C ALA A 44 -1.34 0.52 2.88
N PHE A 45 -0.93 -0.01 4.01
CA PHE A 45 -0.62 -1.42 4.20
C PHE A 45 -1.75 -2.07 4.99
N THR A 46 -2.44 -3.02 4.38
CA THR A 46 -3.58 -3.71 5.02
C THR A 46 -3.14 -5.00 5.71
N ASN A 47 -2.51 -5.89 4.97
CA ASN A 47 -1.96 -7.13 5.51
C ASN A 47 -1.01 -7.76 4.49
N ILE A 48 -0.31 -8.78 4.94
CA ILE A 48 0.52 -9.61 4.07
C ILE A 48 0.19 -11.08 4.32
N THR A 49 -0.04 -11.81 3.24
CA THR A 49 -0.33 -13.24 3.26
C THR A 49 0.71 -14.00 2.45
N HIS A 50 0.69 -15.33 2.54
CA HIS A 50 1.65 -16.18 1.82
C HIS A 50 1.28 -16.44 0.35
N ASP A 51 0.28 -15.73 -0.21
CA ASP A 51 -0.35 -16.06 -1.49
C ASP A 51 0.54 -15.86 -2.74
N HIS A 52 1.64 -15.12 -2.64
CA HIS A 52 2.48 -14.77 -3.80
C HIS A 52 3.93 -15.28 -3.68
N LEU A 53 4.16 -16.34 -2.91
CA LEU A 53 5.49 -16.92 -2.72
C LEU A 53 6.11 -17.47 -4.00
N ASP A 54 5.32 -17.99 -4.91
CA ASP A 54 5.79 -18.56 -6.17
C ASP A 54 6.58 -17.56 -7.03
N TYR A 55 6.15 -16.30 -7.04
CA TYR A 55 6.83 -15.26 -7.78
C TYR A 55 8.11 -14.76 -7.10
N HIS A 56 8.07 -14.60 -5.79
CA HIS A 56 9.16 -13.98 -5.03
C HIS A 56 10.16 -15.01 -4.47
N GLY A 57 9.85 -16.29 -4.55
CA GLY A 57 10.69 -17.38 -4.05
C GLY A 57 10.73 -17.51 -2.53
N THR A 58 10.78 -16.40 -1.78
CA THR A 58 10.77 -16.40 -0.32
C THR A 58 9.80 -15.35 0.23
N PHE A 59 9.38 -15.57 1.47
CA PHE A 59 8.50 -14.62 2.17
C PHE A 59 9.23 -13.30 2.45
N ASP A 60 10.53 -13.34 2.75
CA ASP A 60 11.32 -12.12 2.95
C ASP A 60 11.42 -11.28 1.68
N GLU A 61 11.57 -11.90 0.52
CA GLU A 61 11.56 -11.20 -0.76
C GLU A 61 10.20 -10.55 -1.03
N TYR A 62 9.12 -11.23 -0.67
CA TYR A 62 7.77 -10.72 -0.77
C TYR A 62 7.56 -9.47 0.10
N ILE A 63 8.04 -9.51 1.35
CA ILE A 63 8.00 -8.36 2.27
C ILE A 63 8.82 -7.20 1.70
N LYS A 64 10.03 -7.46 1.22
CA LYS A 64 10.90 -6.44 0.61
C LYS A 64 10.24 -5.77 -0.61
N ALA A 65 9.57 -6.56 -1.45
CA ALA A 65 8.87 -6.04 -2.61
C ALA A 65 7.76 -5.06 -2.20
N LYS A 66 6.94 -5.41 -1.23
CA LYS A 66 5.90 -4.50 -0.71
C LYS A 66 6.48 -3.29 0.02
N LYS A 67 7.54 -3.48 0.79
CA LYS A 67 8.21 -2.41 1.53
C LYS A 67 8.79 -1.34 0.60
N LYS A 68 9.22 -1.71 -0.59
CA LYS A 68 9.74 -0.76 -1.59
C LYS A 68 8.78 0.40 -1.85
N LEU A 69 7.49 0.15 -1.90
CA LEU A 69 6.47 1.18 -2.09
C LEU A 69 6.56 2.26 -1.01
N PHE A 70 6.72 1.85 0.25
CA PHE A 70 6.80 2.77 1.38
C PHE A 70 8.16 3.47 1.46
N ASP A 71 9.24 2.76 1.15
CA ASP A 71 10.58 3.34 1.14
C ASP A 71 10.72 4.48 0.12
N GLU A 72 9.99 4.40 -0.99
CA GLU A 72 10.03 5.36 -2.08
C GLU A 72 9.01 6.50 -1.94
N LEU A 73 8.16 6.50 -0.91
CA LEU A 73 7.21 7.59 -0.69
C LEU A 73 7.94 8.90 -0.45
N PRO A 74 7.46 10.01 -1.05
CA PRO A 74 8.04 11.32 -0.80
C PRO A 74 7.78 11.77 0.64
N LYS A 75 8.57 12.72 1.10
CA LYS A 75 8.54 13.25 2.46
C LYS A 75 7.17 13.85 2.84
N ASP A 76 6.45 14.40 1.88
CA ASP A 76 5.12 15.01 2.05
C ASP A 76 3.97 14.02 1.92
N ALA A 77 4.26 12.74 1.69
CA ALA A 77 3.26 11.68 1.64
C ALA A 77 2.97 11.10 3.03
N PHE A 78 1.88 10.33 3.13
CA PHE A 78 1.56 9.59 4.34
C PHE A 78 1.70 8.07 4.11
N ALA A 79 1.96 7.35 5.19
CA ALA A 79 1.92 5.90 5.23
C ALA A 79 0.94 5.46 6.31
N LEU A 80 -0.10 4.73 5.93
CA LEU A 80 -1.11 4.20 6.86
C LEU A 80 -0.92 2.70 6.95
N VAL A 81 -0.60 2.18 8.13
CA VAL A 81 -0.30 0.76 8.31
C VAL A 81 -1.19 0.10 9.35
N ASN A 82 -1.51 -1.16 9.10
CA ASN A 82 -2.30 -1.97 10.02
C ASN A 82 -1.44 -2.36 11.24
N ALA A 83 -1.79 -1.81 12.42
CA ALA A 83 -1.09 -2.11 13.66
C ALA A 83 -1.33 -3.53 14.17
N ASP A 84 -2.39 -4.20 13.71
CA ASP A 84 -2.68 -5.57 14.05
C ASP A 84 -1.83 -6.59 13.29
N ASP A 85 -1.19 -6.18 12.20
CA ASP A 85 -0.22 -6.99 11.48
C ASP A 85 1.19 -6.63 11.95
N LYS A 86 1.92 -7.61 12.46
CA LYS A 86 3.28 -7.40 12.99
C LYS A 86 4.26 -6.85 11.96
N ARG A 87 3.95 -6.95 10.67
CA ARG A 87 4.78 -6.43 9.59
C ARG A 87 4.45 -4.99 9.20
N GLY A 88 3.38 -4.43 9.76
CA GLY A 88 2.99 -3.06 9.48
C GLY A 88 4.10 -2.05 9.79
N MET A 89 4.71 -2.15 10.95
CA MET A 89 5.81 -1.25 11.34
C MET A 89 7.10 -1.51 10.54
N VAL A 90 7.30 -2.74 10.07
CA VAL A 90 8.44 -3.06 9.19
C VAL A 90 8.35 -2.30 7.87
N MET A 91 7.13 -2.17 7.32
CA MET A 91 6.91 -1.45 6.06
C MET A 91 7.38 0.00 6.11
N VAL A 92 7.29 0.64 7.26
CA VAL A 92 7.59 2.09 7.41
C VAL A 92 8.94 2.39 8.04
N GLN A 93 9.78 1.39 8.31
CA GLN A 93 11.10 1.58 8.95
C GLN A 93 11.98 2.62 8.24
N ASN A 94 11.93 2.68 6.92
CA ASN A 94 12.73 3.58 6.10
C ASN A 94 11.88 4.61 5.36
N CYS A 95 10.59 4.71 5.69
CA CYS A 95 9.67 5.64 5.06
C CYS A 95 9.92 7.07 5.55
N LYS A 96 10.04 8.01 4.62
CA LYS A 96 10.27 9.43 4.91
C LYS A 96 8.98 10.20 5.19
N GLY A 97 7.84 9.64 4.83
CA GLY A 97 6.53 10.26 5.00
C GLY A 97 6.02 10.20 6.43
N THR A 98 4.86 10.80 6.67
CA THR A 98 4.18 10.75 7.96
C THR A 98 3.56 9.37 8.17
N HIS A 99 3.83 8.76 9.32
CA HIS A 99 3.31 7.43 9.65
C HIS A 99 2.04 7.53 10.50
N GLN A 100 1.02 6.78 10.13
CA GLN A 100 -0.22 6.62 10.90
C GLN A 100 -0.60 5.14 10.92
N THR A 101 -1.32 4.75 11.96
CA THR A 101 -1.71 3.36 12.18
C THR A 101 -3.23 3.23 12.28
N PHE A 102 -3.75 2.08 11.87
CA PHE A 102 -5.13 1.68 12.12
C PHE A 102 -5.16 0.26 12.68
N GLY A 103 -6.22 -0.09 13.36
CA GLY A 103 -6.35 -1.43 13.91
C GLY A 103 -7.67 -1.66 14.62
N LEU A 104 -7.97 -2.94 14.89
CA LEU A 104 -9.13 -3.39 15.66
C LEU A 104 -8.72 -3.80 17.08
N LYS A 105 -7.57 -4.45 17.21
CA LYS A 105 -7.08 -5.06 18.44
C LYS A 105 -5.98 -4.25 19.11
N SER A 106 -5.04 -3.74 18.31
CA SER A 106 -3.88 -3.02 18.81
C SER A 106 -4.19 -1.56 19.08
N HIS A 107 -3.37 -0.92 19.91
CA HIS A 107 -3.39 0.53 20.03
C HIS A 107 -2.99 1.15 18.70
N ALA A 108 -3.78 2.10 18.21
CA ALA A 108 -3.58 2.69 16.90
C ALA A 108 -4.14 4.11 16.85
N ASP A 109 -3.66 4.91 15.88
CA ASP A 109 -4.15 6.28 15.67
C ASP A 109 -5.64 6.26 15.25
N PHE A 110 -6.00 5.31 14.39
CA PHE A 110 -7.38 5.07 13.98
C PHE A 110 -7.81 3.69 14.45
N LYS A 111 -8.73 3.64 15.40
CA LYS A 111 -9.20 2.38 15.96
C LYS A 111 -10.66 2.17 15.62
N ALA A 112 -10.99 0.99 15.06
CA ALA A 112 -12.34 0.56 14.82
C ALA A 112 -12.75 -0.52 15.81
N LYS A 113 -14.06 -0.65 16.03
CA LYS A 113 -14.65 -1.70 16.86
C LYS A 113 -15.77 -2.37 16.09
N ILE A 114 -15.75 -3.69 16.03
CA ILE A 114 -16.83 -4.46 15.41
C ILE A 114 -18.02 -4.46 16.36
N LEU A 115 -19.13 -3.85 15.94
CA LEU A 115 -20.37 -3.80 16.73
C LEU A 115 -21.28 -4.99 16.41
N SER A 116 -21.28 -5.46 15.15
CA SER A 116 -22.02 -6.66 14.76
C SER A 116 -21.31 -7.35 13.60
N ASN A 117 -21.40 -8.66 13.58
CA ASN A 117 -20.83 -9.48 12.51
C ASN A 117 -21.91 -10.48 12.07
N THR A 118 -22.67 -10.13 11.06
CA THR A 118 -23.73 -10.97 10.51
C THR A 118 -23.30 -11.50 9.14
N LEU A 119 -23.38 -12.81 8.98
CA LEU A 119 -23.25 -13.47 7.68
C LEU A 119 -24.64 -13.52 7.04
N GLU A 120 -24.81 -12.83 5.95
CA GLU A 120 -25.98 -12.95 5.10
C GLU A 120 -25.77 -14.02 4.03
#